data_6cd985c8282c264493804aa8f16102c5
#
_entry.id   6cd985c8282c264493804aa8f16102c5
#
_cell.length_a   1.000
_cell.length_b   1.000
_cell.length_c   1.000
_cell.angle_alpha   90.00
_cell.angle_beta   90.00
_cell.angle_gamma   90.00
#
_symmetry.space_group_name_H-M   'P 1'
#
loop_
_entity.id
_entity.type
_entity.pdbx_description
1 polymer ?
#
loop_
_entity_poly.entity_id
_entity_poly.type
_entity_poly.pdbx_seq_one_letter_code
_entity_poly.pdbx_strand_id
1 'polypeptide(L)'
;MDRKIAVELLKKYNKEEFHIRHAYTVEGVMRYFARELGYDEEFWGIVGLLHDVDFEQYPEEHCKKAPELLKEIDASDEMIHAICSHGYGICSDIEPTHEMEKILFATDELTGLIWAAAKMRPSKSTKDMEVSSLEKK
;
A
#
# COMPACT_ATOMS: atom_id res chain seq x y z
N MET A 1 -7.04 -13.87 7.95
CA MET A 1 -6.75 -12.73 8.84
C MET A 1 -7.91 -11.75 8.84
N ASP A 2 -8.26 -11.22 9.99
CA ASP A 2 -9.34 -10.25 10.13
C ASP A 2 -8.84 -8.84 9.84
N ARG A 3 -9.60 -8.09 9.03
CA ARG A 3 -9.29 -6.69 8.71
C ARG A 3 -9.15 -5.82 9.97
N LYS A 4 -9.95 -6.08 10.98
CA LYS A 4 -9.91 -5.33 12.24
C LYS A 4 -8.53 -5.42 12.90
N ILE A 5 -7.94 -6.62 12.92
CA ILE A 5 -6.60 -6.83 13.47
C ILE A 5 -5.56 -6.07 12.64
N ALA A 6 -5.70 -6.08 11.31
CA ALA A 6 -4.80 -5.38 10.42
C ALA A 6 -4.87 -3.85 10.63
N VAL A 7 -6.09 -3.31 10.79
CA VAL A 7 -6.27 -1.87 11.06
C VAL A 7 -5.66 -1.48 12.39
N GLU A 8 -5.80 -2.31 13.40
CA GLU A 8 -5.19 -2.05 14.70
C GLU A 8 -3.66 -2.00 14.61
N LEU A 9 -3.05 -2.91 13.85
CA LEU A 9 -1.62 -2.89 13.62
C LEU A 9 -1.20 -1.63 12.86
N LEU A 10 -1.93 -1.27 11.81
CA LEU A 10 -1.66 -0.06 11.04
C LEU A 10 -1.63 1.16 11.96
N LYS A 11 -2.65 1.33 12.78
CA LYS A 11 -2.77 2.49 13.66
C LYS A 11 -1.79 2.47 14.82
N LYS A 12 -1.29 1.31 15.19
CA LYS A 12 -0.25 1.20 16.21
C LYS A 12 1.05 1.85 15.75
N TYR A 13 1.40 1.70 14.48
CA TYR A 13 2.66 2.17 13.93
C TYR A 13 2.51 3.41 13.04
N ASN A 14 1.30 3.87 12.76
CA ASN A 14 1.05 5.02 11.90
C ASN A 14 0.04 5.95 12.57
N LYS A 15 0.46 7.16 12.85
CA LYS A 15 -0.38 8.19 13.50
C LYS A 15 -0.74 9.32 12.54
N GLU A 16 0.06 9.54 11.51
CA GLU A 16 -0.19 10.62 10.57
C GLU A 16 -1.34 10.27 9.64
N GLU A 17 -2.26 11.21 9.50
CA GLU A 17 -3.46 11.02 8.67
C GLU A 17 -3.11 10.68 7.22
N PHE A 18 -2.06 11.29 6.69
CA PHE A 18 -1.63 11.03 5.31
C PHE A 18 -1.31 9.55 5.08
N HIS A 19 -0.55 8.94 6.00
CA HIS A 19 -0.18 7.54 5.87
C HIS A 19 -1.39 6.61 6.00
N ILE A 20 -2.30 6.95 6.91
CA ILE A 20 -3.52 6.16 7.10
C ILE A 20 -4.42 6.24 5.86
N ARG A 21 -4.59 7.42 5.29
CA ARG A 21 -5.38 7.62 4.06
C ARG A 21 -4.77 6.88 2.88
N HIS A 22 -3.45 6.94 2.75
CA HIS A 22 -2.75 6.21 1.70
C HIS A 22 -3.00 4.71 1.82
N ALA A 23 -2.92 4.18 3.04
CA ALA A 23 -3.19 2.77 3.30
C ALA A 23 -4.62 2.39 2.89
N TYR A 24 -5.61 3.19 3.23
CA TYR A 24 -7.00 2.92 2.87
C TYR A 24 -7.21 3.03 1.35
N THR A 25 -6.54 3.95 0.69
CA THR A 25 -6.63 4.11 -0.76
C THR A 25 -6.10 2.88 -1.47
N VAL A 26 -4.92 2.41 -1.09
CA VAL A 26 -4.32 1.23 -1.70
C VAL A 26 -5.15 -0.01 -1.39
N GLU A 27 -5.68 -0.12 -0.17
CA GLU A 27 -6.59 -1.21 0.18
C GLU A 27 -7.79 -1.25 -0.77
N GLY A 28 -8.42 -0.10 -1.01
CA GLY A 28 -9.60 0.00 -1.88
C GLY A 28 -9.29 -0.44 -3.31
N VAL A 29 -8.17 0.01 -3.84
CA VAL A 29 -7.75 -0.36 -5.20
C VAL A 29 -7.46 -1.85 -5.30
N MET A 30 -6.74 -2.40 -4.31
CA MET A 30 -6.42 -3.82 -4.31
C MET A 30 -7.67 -4.69 -4.21
N ARG A 31 -8.66 -4.29 -3.40
CA ARG A 31 -9.94 -5.01 -3.31
C ARG A 31 -10.70 -4.97 -4.63
N TYR A 32 -10.67 -3.83 -5.32
CA TYR A 32 -11.30 -3.69 -6.64
C TYR A 32 -10.70 -4.69 -7.63
N PHE A 33 -9.38 -4.73 -7.74
CA PHE A 33 -8.73 -5.66 -8.68
C PHE A 33 -8.95 -7.11 -8.29
N ALA A 34 -8.96 -7.43 -7.01
CA ALA A 34 -9.24 -8.79 -6.56
C ALA A 34 -10.62 -9.25 -7.03
N ARG A 35 -11.64 -8.39 -6.89
CA ARG A 35 -12.99 -8.70 -7.37
C ARG A 35 -13.03 -8.91 -8.88
N GLU A 36 -12.40 -8.00 -9.63
CA GLU A 36 -12.41 -8.06 -11.09
C GLU A 36 -11.69 -9.30 -11.62
N LEU A 37 -10.64 -9.74 -10.93
CA LEU A 37 -9.81 -10.86 -11.38
C LEU A 37 -10.19 -12.19 -10.73
N GLY A 38 -11.15 -12.20 -9.79
CA GLY A 38 -11.63 -13.43 -9.17
C GLY A 38 -10.74 -13.96 -8.04
N TYR A 39 -9.99 -13.09 -7.38
CA TYR A 39 -9.12 -13.45 -6.25
C TYR A 39 -9.76 -13.12 -4.90
N ASP A 40 -9.07 -13.49 -3.82
CA ASP A 40 -9.51 -13.22 -2.45
C ASP A 40 -9.43 -11.72 -2.13
N GLU A 41 -10.58 -11.07 -2.11
CA GLU A 41 -10.68 -9.62 -1.88
C GLU A 41 -10.13 -9.21 -0.52
N GLU A 42 -10.39 -10.01 0.53
CA GLU A 42 -9.92 -9.67 1.87
C GLU A 42 -8.39 -9.77 1.98
N PHE A 43 -7.82 -10.82 1.43
CA PHE A 43 -6.36 -11.00 1.44
C PHE A 43 -5.66 -9.86 0.69
N TRP A 44 -6.14 -9.56 -0.51
CA TRP A 44 -5.57 -8.48 -1.31
C TRP A 44 -5.72 -7.13 -0.62
N GLY A 45 -6.88 -6.89 -0.01
CA GLY A 45 -7.14 -5.65 0.71
C GLY A 45 -6.20 -5.45 1.88
N ILE A 46 -5.98 -6.50 2.68
CA ILE A 46 -5.08 -6.43 3.83
C ILE A 46 -3.64 -6.20 3.39
N VAL A 47 -3.20 -6.85 2.32
CA VAL A 47 -1.87 -6.60 1.76
C VAL A 47 -1.71 -5.13 1.39
N GLY A 48 -2.70 -4.55 0.71
CA GLY A 48 -2.68 -3.12 0.37
C GLY A 48 -2.68 -2.22 1.59
N LEU A 49 -3.48 -2.57 2.59
CA LEU A 49 -3.59 -1.79 3.82
C LEU A 49 -2.26 -1.72 4.58
N LEU A 50 -1.51 -2.82 4.60
CA LEU A 50 -0.30 -2.94 5.41
C LEU A 50 1.00 -2.77 4.63
N HIS A 51 0.94 -2.42 3.33
CA HIS A 51 2.15 -2.38 2.51
C HIS A 51 3.21 -1.39 3.02
N ASP A 52 2.79 -0.29 3.64
CA ASP A 52 3.69 0.73 4.20
C ASP A 52 3.64 0.78 5.72
N VAL A 53 3.28 -0.31 6.38
CA VAL A 53 3.09 -0.33 7.83
C VAL A 53 4.32 0.14 8.62
N ASP A 54 5.50 -0.09 8.08
CA ASP A 54 6.76 0.25 8.73
C ASP A 54 7.34 1.61 8.33
N PHE A 55 6.73 2.31 7.38
CA PHE A 55 7.34 3.51 6.80
C PHE A 55 7.42 4.69 7.78
N GLU A 56 6.35 4.98 8.52
CA GLU A 56 6.31 6.14 9.41
C GLU A 56 7.32 6.06 10.55
N GLN A 57 7.40 4.90 11.22
CA GLN A 57 8.27 4.71 12.38
C GLN A 57 9.69 4.31 11.99
N TYR A 58 9.85 3.63 10.87
CA TYR A 58 11.13 3.06 10.44
C TYR A 58 11.42 3.38 8.97
N PRO A 59 11.45 4.67 8.60
CA PRO A 59 11.62 5.02 7.17
C PRO A 59 12.93 4.53 6.57
N GLU A 60 13.99 4.45 7.37
CA GLU A 60 15.29 3.94 6.90
C GLU A 60 15.35 2.42 6.83
N GLU A 61 14.39 1.74 7.44
CA GLU A 61 14.30 0.28 7.44
C GLU A 61 13.02 -0.20 6.74
N HIS A 62 12.45 0.64 5.88
CA HIS A 62 11.23 0.30 5.14
C HIS A 62 11.42 -1.01 4.38
N CYS A 63 10.41 -1.87 4.41
CA CYS A 63 10.41 -3.23 3.88
C CYS A 63 11.28 -4.23 4.66
N LYS A 64 12.26 -3.75 5.41
CA LYS A 64 13.10 -4.62 6.25
C LYS A 64 12.48 -4.83 7.61
N LYS A 65 11.80 -3.82 8.13
CA LYS A 65 11.13 -3.89 9.42
C LYS A 65 9.76 -4.54 9.32
N ALA A 66 9.12 -4.46 8.16
CA ALA A 66 7.77 -4.98 7.95
C ALA A 66 7.59 -6.45 8.39
N PRO A 67 8.52 -7.39 8.07
CA PRO A 67 8.34 -8.76 8.52
C PRO A 67 8.23 -8.90 10.04
N GLU A 68 9.00 -8.12 10.80
CA GLU A 68 8.92 -8.11 12.25
C GLU A 68 7.55 -7.67 12.75
N LEU A 69 7.06 -6.54 12.21
CA LEU A 69 5.77 -5.99 12.59
C LEU A 69 4.62 -6.92 12.23
N LEU A 70 4.71 -7.54 11.07
CA LEU A 70 3.67 -8.44 10.58
C LEU A 70 3.59 -9.73 11.39
N LYS A 71 4.69 -10.15 11.99
CA LYS A 71 4.69 -11.32 12.87
C LYS A 71 3.87 -11.09 14.14
N GLU A 72 3.65 -9.86 14.54
CA GLU A 72 2.82 -9.55 15.70
C GLU A 72 1.36 -9.96 15.51
N ILE A 73 0.92 -10.09 14.25
CA ILE A 73 -0.43 -10.50 13.91
C ILE A 73 -0.46 -11.85 13.19
N ASP A 74 0.61 -12.62 13.31
CA ASP A 74 0.74 -13.95 12.70
C ASP A 74 0.48 -13.95 11.18
N ALA A 75 0.97 -12.93 10.48
CA ALA A 75 0.84 -12.87 9.03
C ALA A 75 1.57 -14.04 8.37
N SER A 76 0.99 -14.59 7.31
CA SER A 76 1.58 -15.69 6.57
C SER A 76 2.84 -15.24 5.81
N ASP A 77 3.71 -16.19 5.48
CA ASP A 77 4.88 -15.90 4.67
C ASP A 77 4.50 -15.33 3.32
N GLU A 78 3.39 -15.81 2.75
CA GLU A 78 2.86 -15.28 1.48
C GLU A 78 2.49 -13.80 1.60
N MET A 79 1.83 -13.42 2.68
CA MET A 79 1.46 -12.03 2.93
C MET A 79 2.70 -11.15 3.13
N ILE A 80 3.67 -11.63 3.90
CA ILE A 80 4.93 -10.90 4.14
C ILE A 80 5.68 -10.69 2.83
N HIS A 81 5.78 -11.73 2.00
CA HIS A 81 6.43 -11.64 0.69
C HIS A 81 5.72 -10.60 -0.18
N ALA A 82 4.40 -10.65 -0.24
CA ALA A 82 3.61 -9.72 -1.04
C ALA A 82 3.84 -8.28 -0.62
N ILE A 83 3.81 -8.02 0.69
CA ILE A 83 4.00 -6.67 1.21
C ILE A 83 5.42 -6.16 0.92
N CYS A 84 6.43 -7.00 1.15
CA CYS A 84 7.82 -6.58 0.94
C CYS A 84 8.17 -6.38 -0.53
N SER A 85 7.48 -7.06 -1.44
CA SER A 85 7.77 -6.97 -2.87
C SER A 85 7.45 -5.59 -3.47
N HIS A 86 6.59 -4.79 -2.83
CA HIS A 86 6.25 -3.47 -3.38
C HIS A 86 7.45 -2.51 -3.40
N GLY A 87 8.46 -2.74 -2.59
CA GLY A 87 9.67 -1.92 -2.54
C GLY A 87 10.81 -2.43 -3.40
N TYR A 88 10.54 -3.40 -4.29
CA TYR A 88 11.56 -4.01 -5.13
C TYR A 88 12.37 -2.96 -5.92
N GLY A 89 13.69 -3.08 -5.85
CA GLY A 89 14.59 -2.18 -6.54
C GLY A 89 14.92 -0.89 -5.80
N ILE A 90 14.17 -0.57 -4.72
CA ILE A 90 14.40 0.63 -3.92
C ILE A 90 14.83 0.27 -2.50
N CYS A 91 14.00 -0.47 -1.77
CA CYS A 91 14.27 -0.83 -0.38
C CYS A 91 14.20 -2.33 -0.12
N SER A 92 13.90 -3.12 -1.13
CA SER A 92 13.79 -4.57 -1.02
C SER A 92 14.37 -5.24 -2.25
N ASP A 93 14.91 -6.44 -2.10
CA ASP A 93 15.37 -7.27 -3.21
C ASP A 93 14.39 -8.42 -3.50
N ILE A 94 13.21 -8.37 -2.90
CA ILE A 94 12.14 -9.34 -3.14
C ILE A 94 11.36 -8.94 -4.39
N GLU A 95 11.52 -9.71 -5.45
CA GLU A 95 10.87 -9.41 -6.74
C GLU A 95 9.39 -9.76 -6.72
N PRO A 96 8.52 -8.88 -7.26
CA PRO A 96 7.10 -9.21 -7.42
C PRO A 96 6.94 -10.36 -8.42
N THR A 97 6.37 -11.47 -7.98
CA THR A 97 6.17 -12.66 -8.82
C THR A 97 4.70 -12.97 -9.05
N HIS A 98 3.86 -12.78 -8.04
CA HIS A 98 2.43 -13.00 -8.17
C HIS A 98 1.77 -11.79 -8.80
N GLU A 99 0.66 -12.00 -9.53
CA GLU A 99 -0.10 -10.92 -10.16
C GLU A 99 -0.49 -9.84 -9.13
N MET A 100 -0.91 -10.25 -7.93
CA MET A 100 -1.22 -9.34 -6.83
C MET A 100 -0.03 -8.43 -6.50
N GLU A 101 1.16 -8.97 -6.45
CA GLU A 101 2.37 -8.23 -6.10
C GLU A 101 2.71 -7.21 -7.18
N LYS A 102 2.52 -7.57 -8.43
CA LYS A 102 2.75 -6.65 -9.55
C LYS A 102 1.74 -5.51 -9.56
N ILE A 103 0.49 -5.81 -9.25
CA ILE A 103 -0.56 -4.80 -9.15
C ILE A 103 -0.31 -3.87 -7.97
N LEU A 104 0.10 -4.41 -6.83
CA LEU A 104 0.45 -3.60 -5.66
C LEU A 104 1.59 -2.63 -5.99
N PHE A 105 2.63 -3.12 -6.64
CA PHE A 105 3.77 -2.29 -7.04
C PHE A 105 3.32 -1.12 -7.90
N ALA A 106 2.53 -1.40 -8.93
CA ALA A 106 2.02 -0.37 -9.84
C ALA A 106 1.05 0.59 -9.15
N THR A 107 0.19 0.08 -8.28
CA THR A 107 -0.80 0.86 -7.54
C THR A 107 -0.13 1.85 -6.60
N ASP A 108 0.90 1.40 -5.89
CA ASP A 108 1.62 2.26 -4.95
C ASP A 108 2.27 3.43 -5.68
N GLU A 109 2.91 3.17 -6.82
CA GLU A 109 3.51 4.24 -7.62
C GLU A 109 2.48 5.21 -8.17
N LEU A 110 1.37 4.70 -8.70
CA LEU A 110 0.30 5.54 -9.24
C LEU A 110 -0.34 6.40 -8.17
N THR A 111 -0.60 5.83 -6.99
CA THR A 111 -1.19 6.57 -5.87
C THR A 111 -0.27 7.71 -5.42
N GLY A 112 1.04 7.44 -5.35
CA GLY A 112 2.02 8.48 -5.05
C GLY A 112 2.01 9.61 -6.06
N LEU A 113 1.91 9.27 -7.35
CA LEU A 113 1.83 10.28 -8.43
C LEU A 113 0.56 11.13 -8.31
N ILE A 114 -0.57 10.51 -8.01
CA ILE A 114 -1.84 11.22 -7.85
C ILE A 114 -1.74 12.24 -6.70
N TRP A 115 -1.21 11.83 -5.55
CA TRP A 115 -1.04 12.73 -4.42
C TRP A 115 -0.08 13.88 -4.72
N ALA A 116 1.04 13.59 -5.40
CA ALA A 116 2.00 14.61 -5.79
C ALA A 116 1.37 15.62 -6.74
N ALA A 117 0.61 15.15 -7.73
CA ALA A 117 -0.08 16.02 -8.68
C ALA A 117 -1.14 16.88 -7.98
N ALA A 118 -1.88 16.30 -7.02
CA ALA A 118 -2.90 17.03 -6.27
C ALA A 118 -2.28 18.17 -5.46
N LYS A 119 -1.13 17.95 -4.83
CA LYS A 119 -0.43 18.97 -4.04
C LYS A 119 0.03 20.16 -4.88
N MET A 120 0.25 19.96 -6.18
CA MET A 120 0.66 21.01 -7.09
C MET A 120 -0.50 21.86 -7.60
N ARG A 121 -1.73 21.48 -7.32
CA ARG A 121 -2.93 22.19 -7.75
C ARG A 121 -3.32 23.23 -6.69
N PRO A 122 -4.00 24.31 -7.10
CA PRO A 122 -4.47 25.32 -6.14
C PRO A 122 -5.36 24.76 -5.03
N SER A 123 -6.19 23.76 -5.34
CA SER A 123 -7.08 23.14 -4.35
C SER A 123 -6.35 22.19 -3.42
N LYS A 124 -5.18 21.68 -3.84
CA LYS A 124 -4.42 20.65 -3.14
C LYS A 124 -5.29 19.41 -2.84
N SER A 125 -6.21 19.10 -3.77
CA SER A 125 -7.17 18.02 -3.61
C SER A 125 -7.31 17.27 -4.95
N THR A 126 -7.72 16.01 -4.86
CA THR A 126 -7.99 15.20 -6.06
C THR A 126 -9.39 15.46 -6.63
N LYS A 127 -10.24 16.22 -5.92
CA LYS A 127 -11.64 16.44 -6.32
C LYS A 127 -11.79 17.07 -7.69
N ASP A 128 -10.90 17.99 -8.07
CA ASP A 128 -10.96 18.68 -9.36
C ASP A 128 -9.89 18.20 -10.34
N MET A 129 -9.21 17.10 -10.03
CA MET A 129 -8.16 16.55 -10.88
C MET A 129 -8.77 15.80 -12.07
N GLU A 130 -8.26 16.08 -13.27
CA GLU A 130 -8.65 15.38 -14.47
C GLU A 130 -7.54 14.43 -14.93
N VAL A 131 -7.91 13.38 -15.66
CA VAL A 131 -6.95 12.41 -16.19
C VAL A 131 -5.89 13.09 -17.06
N SER A 132 -6.30 14.06 -17.87
CA SER A 132 -5.37 14.79 -18.72
C SER A 132 -4.31 15.55 -17.93
N SER A 133 -4.67 16.08 -16.75
CA SER A 133 -3.71 16.74 -15.86
C SER A 133 -2.71 15.74 -15.30
N LEU A 134 -3.16 14.54 -14.94
CA LEU A 134 -2.30 13.50 -14.44
C LEU A 134 -1.33 12.99 -15.49
N GLU A 135 -1.78 12.82 -16.72
CA GLU A 135 -0.95 12.35 -17.82
C GLU A 135 0.22 13.29 -18.17
N LYS A 136 0.10 14.57 -17.83
CA LYS A 136 1.17 15.54 -18.06
C LYS A 136 2.29 15.46 -17.03
N LYS A 137 2.12 14.67 -15.98
CA LYS A 137 3.10 14.45 -14.93
C LYS A 137 3.93 13.22 -15.22
#